data_38409867e2433607f73b82336aa8339c
#
_entry.id   38409867e2433607f73b82336aa8339c
#
_cell.length_a   1.000
_cell.length_b   1.000
_cell.length_c   1.000
_cell.angle_alpha   90.00
_cell.angle_beta   90.00
_cell.angle_gamma   90.00
#
_symmetry.space_group_name_H-M   'P 1'
#
loop_
_entity.id
_entity.type
_entity.pdbx_description
1 polymer ?
#
loop_
_entity_poly.entity_id
_entity_poly.type
_entity_poly.pdbx_seq_one_letter_code
_entity_poly.pdbx_strand_id
1 'polypeptide(L)'
;MRDWLSHAREAADVAPARPRRPLMLAVSAGRNVPIGSIEPEIADRIGSAGLSLTASAAGYVVARPADASLAAIARWLHEQRLAAPWRDELLAVADASGRVLGRIERAVVRVLGLATEAVHLIGLAPGDTTWVQQRALSKATDPGRWDTLMGGQVAAGESIAATLARETMEEAGLAIGDLHDLERCPPITIRRPVAEGYTVERIEVFRAVVPDGLAPTNRDGEVERFDRLDGAALVARLAAGAFTLEATLILGAELERRNDGRPA
;
A
#
# COMPACT_ATOMS: atom_id res chain seq x y z
N MET A 1 -12.20 -24.18 -2.20
CA MET A 1 -11.45 -22.92 -2.01
C MET A 1 -9.97 -23.26 -2.11
N ARG A 2 -9.17 -22.39 -2.68
CA ARG A 2 -7.73 -22.64 -2.82
C ARG A 2 -7.05 -22.33 -1.48
N ASP A 3 -6.39 -23.31 -0.85
CA ASP A 3 -5.81 -23.16 0.50
C ASP A 3 -4.85 -21.96 0.62
N TRP A 4 -4.05 -21.70 -0.42
CA TRP A 4 -3.11 -20.58 -0.45
C TRP A 4 -3.81 -19.20 -0.38
N LEU A 5 -5.03 -19.08 -0.98
CA LEU A 5 -5.77 -17.81 -0.94
C LEU A 5 -6.42 -17.60 0.45
N SER A 6 -6.86 -18.67 1.10
CA SER A 6 -7.36 -18.60 2.48
C SER A 6 -6.25 -18.15 3.43
N HIS A 7 -5.06 -18.73 3.33
CA HIS A 7 -3.89 -18.32 4.11
C HIS A 7 -3.49 -16.86 3.83
N ALA A 8 -3.57 -16.41 2.56
CA ALA A 8 -3.29 -15.02 2.23
C ALA A 8 -4.31 -14.06 2.87
N ARG A 9 -5.61 -14.42 2.88
CA ARG A 9 -6.66 -13.64 3.55
C ARG A 9 -6.45 -13.57 5.05
N GLU A 10 -6.07 -14.66 5.69
CA GLU A 10 -5.72 -14.68 7.11
C GLU A 10 -4.49 -13.81 7.41
N ALA A 11 -3.48 -13.84 6.55
CA ALA A 11 -2.27 -13.04 6.69
C ALA A 11 -2.49 -11.54 6.44
N ALA A 12 -3.59 -11.17 5.76
CA ALA A 12 -3.92 -9.79 5.43
C ALA A 12 -4.61 -9.02 6.55
N ASP A 13 -5.18 -9.70 7.55
CA ASP A 13 -5.85 -9.05 8.68
C ASP A 13 -5.39 -9.69 10.01
N VAL A 14 -4.22 -9.26 10.46
CA VAL A 14 -3.57 -9.77 11.67
C VAL A 14 -3.46 -8.65 12.70
N ALA A 15 -3.82 -8.93 13.93
CA ALA A 15 -3.69 -7.98 15.04
C ALA A 15 -2.23 -7.54 15.24
N PRO A 16 -1.98 -6.33 15.77
CA PRO A 16 -0.63 -5.87 16.08
C PRO A 16 0.12 -6.84 17.00
N ALA A 17 1.41 -7.10 16.70
CA ALA A 17 2.27 -7.98 17.49
C ALA A 17 2.57 -7.42 18.89
N ARG A 18 2.49 -6.10 19.06
CA ARG A 18 2.66 -5.39 20.33
C ARG A 18 1.45 -4.50 20.60
N PRO A 19 1.13 -4.21 21.88
CA PRO A 19 0.06 -3.30 22.22
C PRO A 19 0.24 -1.94 21.55
N ARG A 20 -0.84 -1.44 20.91
CA ARG A 20 -0.88 -0.12 20.31
C ARG A 20 -2.05 0.67 20.87
N ARG A 21 -1.89 1.98 20.96
CA ARG A 21 -2.96 2.89 21.36
C ARG A 21 -3.33 3.81 20.20
N PRO A 22 -4.57 4.31 20.15
CA PRO A 22 -4.97 5.27 19.12
C PRO A 22 -4.01 6.46 19.05
N LEU A 23 -3.58 6.81 17.83
CA LEU A 23 -2.91 8.04 17.51
C LEU A 23 -3.94 9.00 16.91
N MET A 24 -4.06 10.16 17.51
CA MET A 24 -5.04 11.17 17.12
C MET A 24 -4.34 12.46 16.68
N LEU A 25 -5.03 13.25 15.89
CA LEU A 25 -4.63 14.60 15.51
C LEU A 25 -5.62 15.61 16.07
N ALA A 26 -5.11 16.66 16.72
CA ALA A 26 -5.93 17.79 17.14
C ALA A 26 -6.37 18.60 15.91
N VAL A 27 -7.68 18.70 15.66
CA VAL A 27 -8.22 19.45 14.50
C VAL A 27 -8.81 20.81 14.90
N SER A 28 -9.29 20.93 16.14
CA SER A 28 -9.74 22.20 16.75
C SER A 28 -9.64 22.10 18.27
N ALA A 29 -9.94 23.17 19.00
CA ALA A 29 -9.97 23.15 20.46
C ALA A 29 -10.90 22.06 20.97
N GLY A 30 -10.35 21.10 21.74
CA GLY A 30 -11.07 19.96 22.31
C GLY A 30 -11.52 18.86 21.34
N ARG A 31 -11.24 18.97 20.03
CA ARG A 31 -11.60 17.93 19.05
C ARG A 31 -10.36 17.24 18.49
N ASN A 32 -10.23 15.98 18.80
CA ASN A 32 -9.19 15.09 18.28
C ASN A 32 -9.81 14.03 17.36
N VAL A 33 -9.11 13.69 16.29
CA VAL A 33 -9.58 12.73 15.27
C VAL A 33 -8.55 11.61 15.17
N PRO A 34 -8.97 10.34 15.22
CA PRO A 34 -8.09 9.21 15.01
C PRO A 34 -7.45 9.26 13.61
N ILE A 35 -6.14 9.06 13.55
CA ILE A 35 -5.37 9.01 12.30
C ILE A 35 -4.57 7.71 12.15
N GLY A 36 -4.36 6.97 13.23
CA GLY A 36 -3.57 5.74 13.24
C GLY A 36 -3.45 5.14 14.63
N SER A 37 -2.34 4.44 14.86
CA SER A 37 -2.02 3.84 16.17
C SER A 37 -0.52 3.84 16.41
N ILE A 38 -0.11 3.87 17.68
CA ILE A 38 1.32 3.90 18.06
C ILE A 38 1.57 3.01 19.27
N GLU A 39 2.74 2.40 19.33
CA GLU A 39 3.22 1.70 20.52
C GLU A 39 3.47 2.71 21.65
N PRO A 40 2.99 2.46 22.89
CA PRO A 40 3.16 3.40 24.01
C PRO A 40 4.61 3.80 24.26
N GLU A 41 5.53 2.86 24.21
CA GLU A 41 6.95 3.11 24.42
C GLU A 41 7.53 4.12 23.41
N ILE A 42 7.14 4.01 22.13
CA ILE A 42 7.58 4.96 21.09
C ILE A 42 6.94 6.32 21.33
N ALA A 43 5.65 6.36 21.65
CA ALA A 43 4.94 7.60 21.93
C ALA A 43 5.52 8.37 23.13
N ASP A 44 5.85 7.66 24.22
CA ASP A 44 6.43 8.25 25.42
C ASP A 44 7.85 8.80 25.14
N ARG A 45 8.64 8.12 24.29
CA ARG A 45 9.95 8.63 23.83
C ARG A 45 9.80 9.90 23.00
N ILE A 46 8.81 9.96 22.09
CA ILE A 46 8.51 11.17 21.29
C ILE A 46 8.13 12.33 22.21
N GLY A 47 7.23 12.10 23.18
CA GLY A 47 6.82 13.11 24.16
C GLY A 47 7.99 13.60 25.04
N SER A 48 8.83 12.67 25.50
CA SER A 48 10.05 12.99 26.31
C SER A 48 11.09 13.78 25.52
N ALA A 49 11.10 13.68 24.19
CA ALA A 49 11.94 14.50 23.33
C ALA A 49 11.40 15.93 23.13
N GLY A 50 10.30 16.30 23.80
CA GLY A 50 9.68 17.62 23.70
C GLY A 50 8.93 17.87 22.41
N LEU A 51 8.62 16.83 21.65
CA LEU A 51 7.83 16.93 20.43
C LEU A 51 6.32 17.03 20.73
N SER A 52 5.57 17.56 19.79
CA SER A 52 4.14 17.86 19.92
C SER A 52 3.25 16.62 19.95
N LEU A 53 3.53 15.68 20.85
CA LEU A 53 2.76 14.47 21.11
C LEU A 53 2.47 14.36 22.59
N THR A 54 1.20 14.29 22.99
CA THR A 54 0.77 14.24 24.39
C THR A 54 -0.12 13.03 24.66
N ALA A 55 0.06 12.41 25.82
CA ALA A 55 -0.82 11.33 26.27
C ALA A 55 -2.21 11.87 26.66
N SER A 56 -3.24 11.08 26.39
CA SER A 56 -4.61 11.32 26.82
C SER A 56 -5.29 10.01 27.25
N ALA A 57 -6.45 10.08 27.88
CA ALA A 57 -7.23 8.89 28.24
C ALA A 57 -7.55 8.01 27.01
N ALA A 58 -7.81 8.60 25.85
CA ALA A 58 -8.17 7.91 24.60
C ALA A 58 -6.97 7.43 23.77
N GLY A 59 -5.74 7.85 24.05
CA GLY A 59 -4.54 7.54 23.27
C GLY A 59 -3.54 8.66 23.28
N TYR A 60 -2.86 8.89 22.17
CA TYR A 60 -1.87 9.96 22.02
C TYR A 60 -2.36 10.98 21.00
N VAL A 61 -2.10 12.26 21.26
CA VAL A 61 -2.60 13.36 20.43
C VAL A 61 -1.42 14.15 19.88
N VAL A 62 -1.32 14.22 18.56
CA VAL A 62 -0.43 15.11 17.84
C VAL A 62 -1.06 16.53 17.85
N ALA A 63 -0.32 17.49 18.34
CA ALA A 63 -0.79 18.88 18.42
C ALA A 63 -0.73 19.60 17.07
N ARG A 64 -1.43 20.71 16.97
CA ARG A 64 -1.37 21.64 15.82
C ARG A 64 -0.12 22.53 15.89
N PRO A 65 0.37 23.01 14.72
CA PRO A 65 -0.08 22.74 13.35
C PRO A 65 0.29 21.32 12.90
N ALA A 66 -0.65 20.65 12.19
CA ALA A 66 -0.53 19.22 11.83
C ALA A 66 0.78 18.90 11.07
N ASP A 67 0.99 19.52 9.92
CA ASP A 67 2.15 19.24 9.06
C ASP A 67 3.48 19.47 9.78
N ALA A 68 3.59 20.55 10.55
CA ALA A 68 4.82 20.86 11.29
C ALA A 68 5.10 19.81 12.38
N SER A 69 4.09 19.42 13.15
CA SER A 69 4.21 18.42 14.21
C SER A 69 4.52 17.04 13.64
N LEU A 70 3.83 16.62 12.57
CA LEU A 70 4.06 15.36 11.88
C LEU A 70 5.47 15.31 11.26
N ALA A 71 5.92 16.39 10.62
CA ALA A 71 7.26 16.47 10.05
C ALA A 71 8.36 16.43 11.13
N ALA A 72 8.16 17.05 12.30
CA ALA A 72 9.10 16.98 13.42
C ALA A 72 9.19 15.57 13.99
N ILE A 73 8.05 14.90 14.17
CA ILE A 73 7.98 13.50 14.63
C ILE A 73 8.66 12.58 13.60
N ALA A 74 8.42 12.77 12.30
CA ALA A 74 9.02 11.96 11.24
C ALA A 74 10.55 12.07 11.24
N ARG A 75 11.10 13.28 11.29
CA ARG A 75 12.55 13.50 11.39
C ARG A 75 13.15 12.84 12.61
N TRP A 76 12.54 13.01 13.76
CA TRP A 76 13.02 12.40 15.00
C TRP A 76 13.02 10.87 14.92
N LEU A 77 11.95 10.26 14.43
CA LEU A 77 11.88 8.79 14.23
C LEU A 77 12.99 8.30 13.30
N HIS A 78 13.27 9.02 12.24
CA HIS A 78 14.36 8.72 11.33
C HIS A 78 15.73 8.83 12.01
N GLU A 79 16.02 9.92 12.73
CA GLU A 79 17.25 10.14 13.49
C GLU A 79 17.48 9.05 14.55
N GLN A 80 16.40 8.58 15.19
CA GLN A 80 16.44 7.48 16.14
C GLN A 80 16.54 6.09 15.49
N ARG A 81 16.57 6.00 14.16
CA ARG A 81 16.56 4.73 13.38
C ARG A 81 15.37 3.82 13.72
N LEU A 82 14.20 4.41 13.99
CA LEU A 82 12.96 3.70 14.30
C LEU A 82 12.04 3.59 13.08
N ALA A 83 12.45 4.12 11.93
CA ALA A 83 11.67 4.15 10.70
C ALA A 83 12.41 3.42 9.57
N ALA A 84 11.68 3.11 8.51
CA ALA A 84 12.26 2.67 7.23
C ALA A 84 13.22 3.74 6.66
N PRO A 85 14.03 3.41 5.64
CA PRO A 85 14.84 4.42 4.95
C PRO A 85 14.00 5.58 4.43
N TRP A 86 14.52 6.79 4.59
CA TRP A 86 13.87 8.03 4.13
C TRP A 86 13.65 8.01 2.63
N ARG A 87 12.49 8.47 2.18
CA ARG A 87 12.06 8.37 0.77
C ARG A 87 11.93 9.70 0.06
N ASP A 88 11.85 10.83 0.79
CA ASP A 88 11.46 12.15 0.28
C ASP A 88 10.09 12.13 -0.39
N GLU A 89 9.21 11.27 0.10
CA GLU A 89 7.85 11.09 -0.39
C GLU A 89 6.86 11.34 0.73
N LEU A 90 5.93 12.26 0.50
CA LEU A 90 4.87 12.57 1.47
C LEU A 90 3.59 11.81 1.15
N LEU A 91 3.02 11.17 2.15
CA LEU A 91 1.70 10.56 2.09
C LEU A 91 0.67 11.40 2.85
N ALA A 92 -0.59 11.33 2.42
CA ALA A 92 -1.67 12.01 3.10
C ALA A 92 -1.97 11.36 4.46
N VAL A 93 -2.22 12.19 5.47
CA VAL A 93 -2.79 11.76 6.75
C VAL A 93 -4.25 12.15 6.75
N ALA A 94 -5.13 11.15 6.71
CA ALA A 94 -6.57 11.36 6.60
C ALA A 94 -7.33 10.79 7.80
N ASP A 95 -8.55 11.28 8.02
CA ASP A 95 -9.50 10.68 8.94
C ASP A 95 -10.28 9.50 8.28
N ALA A 96 -11.10 8.81 9.05
CA ALA A 96 -11.89 7.68 8.56
C ALA A 96 -12.89 8.04 7.43
N SER A 97 -13.18 9.32 7.21
CA SER A 97 -14.00 9.79 6.09
C SER A 97 -13.19 10.08 4.81
N GLY A 98 -11.86 9.91 4.86
CA GLY A 98 -10.94 10.25 3.78
C GLY A 98 -10.57 11.74 3.71
N ARG A 99 -10.99 12.56 4.69
CA ARG A 99 -10.61 13.98 4.73
C ARG A 99 -9.13 14.10 5.13
N VAL A 100 -8.34 14.71 4.25
CA VAL A 100 -6.92 14.97 4.50
C VAL A 100 -6.78 16.02 5.61
N LEU A 101 -5.98 15.72 6.62
CA LEU A 101 -5.72 16.52 7.82
C LEU A 101 -4.27 17.01 7.88
N GLY A 102 -3.37 16.40 7.12
CA GLY A 102 -1.95 16.72 7.05
C GLY A 102 -1.20 15.79 6.13
N ARG A 103 0.12 15.93 6.12
CA ARG A 103 1.03 15.12 5.31
C ARG A 103 2.21 14.64 6.16
N ILE A 104 2.76 13.47 5.81
CA ILE A 104 3.88 12.89 6.54
C ILE A 104 4.80 12.11 5.61
N GLU A 105 6.07 12.04 5.95
CA GLU A 105 7.05 11.21 5.27
C GLU A 105 6.66 9.72 5.29
N ARG A 106 6.71 9.07 4.12
CA ARG A 106 6.35 7.67 3.90
C ARG A 106 7.10 6.70 4.83
N ALA A 107 8.36 6.99 5.13
CA ALA A 107 9.21 6.13 5.95
C ALA A 107 8.65 5.83 7.35
N VAL A 108 7.80 6.71 7.91
CA VAL A 108 7.31 6.60 9.29
C VAL A 108 5.86 6.11 9.42
N VAL A 109 5.14 5.92 8.31
CA VAL A 109 3.71 5.61 8.36
C VAL A 109 3.41 4.32 9.11
N ARG A 110 4.28 3.30 8.99
CA ARG A 110 4.14 2.01 9.66
C ARG A 110 4.40 2.09 11.16
N VAL A 111 5.36 2.90 11.58
CA VAL A 111 5.65 3.17 13.01
C VAL A 111 4.42 3.78 13.68
N LEU A 112 3.77 4.70 13.00
CA LEU A 112 2.60 5.43 13.46
C LEU A 112 1.27 4.73 13.11
N GLY A 113 1.32 3.56 12.44
CA GLY A 113 0.13 2.78 12.04
C GLY A 113 -0.90 3.62 11.30
N LEU A 114 -0.44 4.55 10.47
CA LEU A 114 -1.31 5.40 9.66
C LEU A 114 -1.89 4.61 8.49
N ALA A 115 -3.13 4.89 8.14
CA ALA A 115 -3.73 4.34 6.94
C ALA A 115 -3.13 4.99 5.69
N THR A 116 -2.73 4.16 4.73
CA THR A 116 -2.22 4.58 3.43
C THR A 116 -3.12 4.09 2.30
N GLU A 117 -3.01 4.73 1.14
CA GLU A 117 -3.69 4.30 -0.06
C GLU A 117 -2.67 3.90 -1.13
N ALA A 118 -2.98 2.83 -1.85
CA ALA A 118 -2.21 2.35 -2.99
C ALA A 118 -3.14 2.02 -4.16
N VAL A 119 -2.57 1.92 -5.36
CA VAL A 119 -3.26 1.45 -6.56
C VAL A 119 -2.56 0.22 -7.10
N HIS A 120 -3.32 -0.75 -7.58
CA HIS A 120 -2.79 -1.89 -8.33
C HIS A 120 -3.56 -2.08 -9.64
N LEU A 121 -2.84 -2.53 -10.67
CA LEU A 121 -3.41 -2.82 -11.98
C LEU A 121 -3.20 -4.30 -12.33
N ILE A 122 -4.31 -5.02 -12.57
CA ILE A 122 -4.30 -6.34 -13.18
C ILE A 122 -4.20 -6.14 -14.70
N GLY A 123 -3.11 -6.55 -15.30
CA GLY A 123 -2.92 -6.52 -16.75
C GLY A 123 -3.38 -7.82 -17.39
N LEU A 124 -4.58 -7.82 -17.98
CA LEU A 124 -5.09 -8.93 -18.77
C LEU A 124 -4.48 -8.86 -20.18
N ALA A 125 -4.41 -10.00 -20.87
CA ALA A 125 -3.96 -10.02 -22.26
C ALA A 125 -4.77 -11.06 -23.04
N PRO A 126 -4.82 -10.97 -24.38
CA PRO A 126 -5.53 -11.92 -25.24
C PRO A 126 -5.14 -13.37 -24.95
N GLY A 127 -6.08 -14.33 -25.14
CA GLY A 127 -5.85 -15.74 -24.85
C GLY A 127 -5.89 -16.11 -23.36
N ASP A 128 -6.65 -15.34 -22.56
CA ASP A 128 -6.86 -15.56 -21.11
C ASP A 128 -5.54 -15.60 -20.31
N THR A 129 -4.62 -14.73 -20.68
CA THR A 129 -3.33 -14.60 -20.04
C THR A 129 -3.28 -13.33 -19.18
N THR A 130 -2.34 -13.28 -18.22
CA THR A 130 -2.17 -12.18 -17.28
C THR A 130 -0.71 -11.74 -17.26
N TRP A 131 -0.46 -10.45 -17.44
CA TRP A 131 0.82 -9.85 -17.23
C TRP A 131 1.09 -9.68 -15.74
N VAL A 132 2.29 -10.08 -15.32
CA VAL A 132 2.80 -9.93 -13.96
C VAL A 132 4.21 -9.39 -14.01
N GLN A 133 4.60 -8.64 -13.00
CA GLN A 133 5.96 -8.11 -12.87
C GLN A 133 6.74 -8.84 -11.78
N GLN A 134 8.04 -8.98 -11.95
CA GLN A 134 8.96 -9.35 -10.89
C GLN A 134 9.61 -8.08 -10.34
N ARG A 135 9.46 -7.83 -9.05
CA ARG A 135 10.03 -6.68 -8.35
C ARG A 135 11.56 -6.72 -8.42
N ALA A 136 12.19 -5.59 -8.65
CA ALA A 136 13.64 -5.50 -8.67
C ALA A 136 14.24 -5.97 -7.34
N LEU A 137 15.43 -6.57 -7.40
CA LEU A 137 16.15 -7.04 -6.21
C LEU A 137 16.59 -5.88 -5.29
N SER A 138 16.63 -4.66 -5.81
CA SER A 138 16.92 -3.43 -5.07
C SER A 138 15.77 -2.88 -4.24
N LYS A 139 14.53 -3.39 -4.44
CA LYS A 139 13.35 -2.92 -3.67
C LYS A 139 13.52 -3.26 -2.19
N ALA A 140 13.23 -2.30 -1.32
CA ALA A 140 13.35 -2.48 0.13
C ALA A 140 12.29 -3.43 0.73
N THR A 141 11.15 -3.59 0.03
CA THR A 141 10.06 -4.48 0.45
C THR A 141 9.85 -5.53 -0.62
N ASP A 142 9.81 -6.80 -0.21
CA ASP A 142 9.57 -7.97 -1.08
C ASP A 142 10.44 -7.99 -2.36
N PRO A 143 11.78 -7.84 -2.28
CA PRO A 143 12.66 -7.90 -3.45
C PRO A 143 12.53 -9.25 -4.16
N GLY A 144 12.48 -9.22 -5.50
CA GLY A 144 12.42 -10.40 -6.35
C GLY A 144 11.10 -11.17 -6.33
N ARG A 145 10.11 -10.78 -5.52
CA ARG A 145 8.77 -11.37 -5.57
C ARG A 145 8.02 -10.90 -6.81
N TRP A 146 7.04 -11.70 -7.19
CA TRP A 146 6.11 -11.35 -8.26
C TRP A 146 5.00 -10.44 -7.74
N ASP A 147 4.49 -9.58 -8.63
CA ASP A 147 3.43 -8.62 -8.32
C ASP A 147 2.41 -8.55 -9.48
N THR A 148 1.34 -7.78 -9.33
CA THR A 148 0.43 -7.43 -10.42
C THR A 148 1.21 -6.74 -11.56
N LEU A 149 0.56 -6.30 -12.63
CA LEU A 149 1.23 -5.58 -13.72
C LEU A 149 1.91 -4.30 -13.20
N MET A 150 1.30 -3.62 -12.24
CA MET A 150 1.80 -2.41 -11.59
C MET A 150 1.20 -2.27 -10.19
N GLY A 151 1.96 -1.68 -9.26
CA GLY A 151 1.48 -1.33 -7.92
C GLY A 151 2.25 -0.18 -7.30
N GLY A 152 1.55 0.91 -6.93
CA GLY A 152 2.17 2.10 -6.37
C GLY A 152 1.36 2.80 -5.27
N GLN A 153 2.06 3.57 -4.44
CA GLN A 153 1.46 4.36 -3.36
C GLN A 153 0.87 5.67 -3.88
N VAL A 154 -0.24 6.09 -3.29
CA VAL A 154 -0.85 7.39 -3.59
C VAL A 154 -0.13 8.48 -2.81
N ALA A 155 0.60 9.33 -3.50
CA ALA A 155 1.31 10.46 -2.90
C ALA A 155 0.33 11.54 -2.39
N ALA A 156 0.77 12.32 -1.40
CA ALA A 156 -0.06 13.39 -0.85
C ALA A 156 -0.44 14.43 -1.90
N GLY A 157 -1.74 14.59 -2.12
CA GLY A 157 -2.29 15.53 -3.11
C GLY A 157 -2.48 14.93 -4.50
N GLU A 158 -2.10 13.68 -4.70
CA GLU A 158 -2.37 12.95 -5.93
C GLU A 158 -3.75 12.27 -5.88
N SER A 159 -4.42 12.16 -7.00
CA SER A 159 -5.66 11.38 -7.10
C SER A 159 -5.35 9.93 -7.47
N ILE A 160 -6.25 9.00 -7.14
CA ILE A 160 -6.17 7.58 -7.54
C ILE A 160 -5.94 7.43 -9.05
N ALA A 161 -6.65 8.22 -9.87
CA ALA A 161 -6.49 8.16 -11.34
C ALA A 161 -5.13 8.69 -11.80
N ALA A 162 -4.60 9.74 -11.16
CA ALA A 162 -3.27 10.27 -11.48
C ALA A 162 -2.16 9.28 -11.09
N THR A 163 -2.27 8.70 -9.89
CA THR A 163 -1.32 7.66 -9.43
C THR A 163 -1.36 6.45 -10.36
N LEU A 164 -2.56 5.96 -10.72
CA LEU A 164 -2.71 4.85 -11.66
C LEU A 164 -1.99 5.12 -12.99
N ALA A 165 -2.17 6.32 -13.56
CA ALA A 165 -1.54 6.69 -14.82
C ALA A 165 -0.01 6.84 -14.70
N ARG A 166 0.47 7.49 -13.64
CA ARG A 166 1.89 7.70 -13.38
C ARG A 166 2.62 6.38 -13.17
N GLU A 167 2.16 5.56 -12.23
CA GLU A 167 2.79 4.29 -11.88
C GLU A 167 2.75 3.30 -13.05
N THR A 168 1.65 3.26 -13.84
CA THR A 168 1.58 2.40 -15.03
C THR A 168 2.63 2.83 -16.07
N MET A 169 2.87 4.13 -16.21
CA MET A 169 3.91 4.63 -17.11
C MET A 169 5.33 4.38 -16.57
N GLU A 170 5.56 4.55 -15.28
CA GLU A 170 6.87 4.40 -14.63
C GLU A 170 7.29 2.94 -14.55
N GLU A 171 6.44 2.07 -13.99
CA GLU A 171 6.77 0.65 -13.80
C GLU A 171 6.60 -0.16 -15.09
N ALA A 172 5.52 0.06 -15.88
CA ALA A 172 5.21 -0.78 -17.04
C ALA A 172 5.42 -0.10 -18.41
N GLY A 173 5.72 1.21 -18.47
CA GLY A 173 5.91 1.93 -19.73
C GLY A 173 4.67 2.01 -20.62
N LEU A 174 3.49 1.81 -20.04
CA LEU A 174 2.21 1.80 -20.74
C LEU A 174 1.40 3.07 -20.38
N ALA A 175 0.79 3.69 -21.39
CA ALA A 175 -0.18 4.74 -21.11
C ALA A 175 -1.56 4.11 -20.83
N ILE A 176 -2.25 4.61 -19.81
CA ILE A 176 -3.59 4.10 -19.44
C ILE A 176 -4.57 4.21 -20.63
N GLY A 177 -4.44 5.25 -21.47
CA GLY A 177 -5.27 5.44 -22.65
C GLY A 177 -5.07 4.43 -23.77
N ASP A 178 -3.98 3.66 -23.75
CA ASP A 178 -3.68 2.61 -24.73
C ASP A 178 -4.22 1.24 -24.27
N LEU A 179 -4.70 1.14 -23.03
CA LEU A 179 -5.28 -0.07 -22.47
C LEU A 179 -6.78 -0.11 -22.75
N HIS A 180 -7.30 -1.32 -22.96
CA HIS A 180 -8.73 -1.53 -23.20
C HIS A 180 -9.44 -1.96 -21.91
N ASP A 181 -10.74 -1.72 -21.83
CA ASP A 181 -11.65 -2.22 -20.81
C ASP A 181 -11.15 -1.91 -19.37
N LEU A 182 -10.66 -0.69 -19.16
CA LEU A 182 -10.25 -0.25 -17.82
C LEU A 182 -11.44 -0.25 -16.87
N GLU A 183 -11.38 -1.07 -15.85
CA GLU A 183 -12.44 -1.24 -14.85
C GLU A 183 -11.88 -1.17 -13.44
N ARG A 184 -12.61 -0.53 -12.53
CA ARG A 184 -12.31 -0.53 -11.10
C ARG A 184 -12.93 -1.76 -10.43
N CYS A 185 -12.10 -2.53 -9.75
CA CYS A 185 -12.50 -3.70 -8.98
C CYS A 185 -12.80 -3.34 -7.52
N PRO A 186 -13.40 -4.25 -6.73
CA PRO A 186 -13.52 -4.07 -5.29
C PRO A 186 -12.14 -3.84 -4.65
N PRO A 187 -11.98 -2.84 -3.77
CA PRO A 187 -10.72 -2.59 -3.09
C PRO A 187 -10.43 -3.67 -2.07
N ILE A 188 -9.16 -3.84 -1.73
CA ILE A 188 -8.74 -4.68 -0.61
C ILE A 188 -8.13 -3.82 0.50
N THR A 189 -8.14 -4.34 1.72
CA THR A 189 -7.48 -3.70 2.87
C THR A 189 -6.56 -4.70 3.53
N ILE A 190 -5.34 -4.27 3.83
CA ILE A 190 -4.34 -5.08 4.53
C ILE A 190 -4.04 -4.40 5.86
N ARG A 191 -4.09 -5.19 6.94
CA ARG A 191 -3.71 -4.78 8.30
C ARG A 191 -2.85 -5.87 8.90
N ARG A 192 -1.57 -5.58 9.11
CA ARG A 192 -0.69 -6.60 9.69
C ARG A 192 0.54 -5.99 10.36
N PRO A 193 1.14 -6.71 11.33
CA PRO A 193 2.45 -6.33 11.86
C PRO A 193 3.52 -6.47 10.76
N VAL A 194 4.47 -5.53 10.78
CA VAL A 194 5.69 -5.53 9.96
C VAL A 194 6.88 -5.18 10.85
N ALA A 195 8.09 -5.32 10.34
CA ALA A 195 9.31 -5.07 11.13
C ALA A 195 9.34 -3.66 11.74
N GLU A 196 8.88 -2.65 11.02
CA GLU A 196 8.88 -1.24 11.44
C GLU A 196 7.63 -0.85 12.25
N GLY A 197 6.65 -1.75 12.42
CA GLY A 197 5.44 -1.43 13.18
C GLY A 197 4.18 -2.12 12.68
N TYR A 198 3.23 -1.38 12.15
CA TYR A 198 1.93 -1.90 11.72
C TYR A 198 1.46 -1.25 10.42
N THR A 199 1.26 -2.06 9.40
CA THR A 199 0.69 -1.62 8.12
C THR A 199 -0.83 -1.58 8.21
N VAL A 200 -1.41 -0.49 7.73
CA VAL A 200 -2.83 -0.34 7.40
C VAL A 200 -2.89 0.26 6.01
N GLU A 201 -3.23 -0.54 5.02
CA GLU A 201 -3.21 -0.11 3.63
C GLU A 201 -4.51 -0.46 2.93
N ARG A 202 -5.12 0.54 2.28
CA ARG A 202 -6.24 0.37 1.38
C ARG A 202 -5.73 0.39 -0.05
N ILE A 203 -6.01 -0.66 -0.80
CA ILE A 203 -5.55 -0.80 -2.18
C ILE A 203 -6.75 -0.69 -3.11
N GLU A 204 -6.74 0.32 -3.96
CA GLU A 204 -7.67 0.45 -5.07
C GLU A 204 -7.18 -0.41 -6.23
N VAL A 205 -8.02 -1.35 -6.64
CA VAL A 205 -7.68 -2.34 -7.65
C VAL A 205 -8.35 -1.98 -8.97
N PHE A 206 -7.54 -2.00 -10.02
CA PHE A 206 -8.00 -1.84 -11.40
C PHE A 206 -7.65 -3.06 -12.22
N ARG A 207 -8.38 -3.29 -13.29
CA ARG A 207 -8.02 -4.26 -14.34
C ARG A 207 -8.17 -3.61 -15.69
N ALA A 208 -7.32 -3.99 -16.63
CA ALA A 208 -7.41 -3.57 -18.00
C ALA A 208 -6.79 -4.62 -18.93
N VAL A 209 -7.15 -4.60 -20.20
CA VAL A 209 -6.54 -5.45 -21.23
C VAL A 209 -5.38 -4.70 -21.86
N VAL A 210 -4.21 -5.29 -21.84
CA VAL A 210 -3.04 -4.88 -22.63
C VAL A 210 -3.23 -5.48 -24.02
N PRO A 211 -3.49 -4.68 -25.08
CA PRO A 211 -3.77 -5.20 -26.41
C PRO A 211 -2.55 -5.86 -27.04
N ASP A 212 -2.80 -6.74 -28.03
CA ASP A 212 -1.69 -7.30 -28.81
C ASP A 212 -0.90 -6.18 -29.51
N GLY A 213 0.43 -6.36 -29.54
CA GLY A 213 1.37 -5.36 -30.05
C GLY A 213 1.92 -4.42 -28.99
N LEU A 214 1.34 -4.36 -27.80
CA LEU A 214 1.93 -3.70 -26.64
C LEU A 214 2.54 -4.73 -25.67
N ALA A 215 3.67 -4.38 -25.10
CA ALA A 215 4.31 -5.16 -24.03
C ALA A 215 4.83 -4.22 -22.96
N PRO A 216 4.68 -4.56 -21.66
CA PRO A 216 5.20 -3.75 -20.60
C PRO A 216 6.73 -3.70 -20.62
N THR A 217 7.28 -2.52 -20.30
CA THR A 217 8.72 -2.27 -20.21
C THR A 217 9.03 -1.40 -19.00
N ASN A 218 9.94 -1.84 -18.16
CA ASN A 218 10.39 -1.08 -16.99
C ASN A 218 11.08 0.24 -17.41
N ARG A 219 10.71 1.36 -16.74
CA ARG A 219 11.30 2.69 -17.00
C ARG A 219 11.98 3.33 -15.80
N ASP A 220 11.65 2.91 -14.58
CA ASP A 220 12.16 3.50 -13.34
C ASP A 220 13.19 2.64 -12.60
N GLY A 221 13.37 1.38 -13.04
CA GLY A 221 14.29 0.43 -12.42
C GLY A 221 13.69 -0.33 -11.23
N GLU A 222 12.39 -0.20 -10.98
CA GLU A 222 11.72 -0.89 -9.89
C GLU A 222 11.23 -2.29 -10.25
N VAL A 223 11.23 -2.64 -11.55
CA VAL A 223 10.83 -3.93 -12.10
C VAL A 223 12.02 -4.64 -12.73
N GLU A 224 12.26 -5.88 -12.33
CA GLU A 224 13.30 -6.73 -12.93
C GLU A 224 12.88 -7.24 -14.31
N ARG A 225 11.66 -7.74 -14.43
CA ARG A 225 11.08 -8.26 -15.69
C ARG A 225 9.58 -8.43 -15.60
N PHE A 226 8.97 -8.63 -16.76
CA PHE A 226 7.57 -9.02 -16.91
C PHE A 226 7.45 -10.43 -17.47
N ASP A 227 6.46 -11.18 -17.00
CA ASP A 227 6.02 -12.45 -17.57
C ASP A 227 4.55 -12.37 -17.95
N ARG A 228 4.18 -13.09 -19.01
CA ARG A 228 2.79 -13.30 -19.40
C ARG A 228 2.41 -14.75 -19.08
N LEU A 229 1.49 -14.93 -18.12
CA LEU A 229 1.13 -16.24 -17.59
C LEU A 229 -0.27 -16.63 -18.03
N ASP A 230 -0.45 -17.88 -18.46
CA ASP A 230 -1.78 -18.49 -18.54
C ASP A 230 -2.35 -18.80 -17.14
N GLY A 231 -3.63 -19.18 -17.09
CA GLY A 231 -4.31 -19.42 -15.81
C GLY A 231 -3.68 -20.54 -14.98
N ALA A 232 -3.13 -21.59 -15.61
CA ALA A 232 -2.50 -22.71 -14.91
C ALA A 232 -1.15 -22.30 -14.30
N ALA A 233 -0.32 -21.60 -15.07
CA ALA A 233 0.97 -21.09 -14.62
C ALA A 233 0.80 -20.03 -13.52
N LEU A 234 -0.20 -19.14 -13.63
CA LEU A 234 -0.53 -18.16 -12.60
C LEU A 234 -0.91 -18.85 -11.28
N VAL A 235 -1.82 -19.83 -11.33
CA VAL A 235 -2.24 -20.58 -10.15
C VAL A 235 -1.07 -21.33 -9.52
N ALA A 236 -0.24 -21.99 -10.32
CA ALA A 236 0.93 -22.72 -9.81
C ALA A 236 1.91 -21.79 -9.10
N ARG A 237 2.17 -20.59 -9.67
CA ARG A 237 3.10 -19.60 -9.10
C ARG A 237 2.53 -18.94 -7.83
N LEU A 238 1.21 -18.68 -7.78
CA LEU A 238 0.52 -18.22 -6.57
C LEU A 238 0.58 -19.26 -5.44
N ALA A 239 0.30 -20.53 -5.77
CA ALA A 239 0.35 -21.64 -4.80
C ALA A 239 1.76 -21.90 -4.25
N ALA A 240 2.80 -21.61 -5.04
CA ALA A 240 4.19 -21.67 -4.61
C ALA A 240 4.61 -20.51 -3.71
N GLY A 241 3.72 -19.53 -3.42
CA GLY A 241 4.01 -18.36 -2.59
C GLY A 241 5.02 -17.39 -3.20
N ALA A 242 5.10 -17.34 -4.53
CA ALA A 242 6.08 -16.51 -5.22
C ALA A 242 5.68 -15.02 -5.34
N PHE A 243 4.42 -14.70 -5.09
CA PHE A 243 3.88 -13.34 -5.18
C PHE A 243 3.95 -12.58 -3.84
N THR A 244 3.87 -11.24 -3.90
CA THR A 244 3.58 -10.41 -2.73
C THR A 244 2.21 -10.80 -2.14
N LEU A 245 1.95 -10.42 -0.90
CA LEU A 245 0.64 -10.67 -0.28
C LEU A 245 -0.47 -9.93 -1.04
N GLU A 246 -0.21 -8.68 -1.38
CA GLU A 246 -1.09 -7.79 -2.13
C GLU A 246 -1.51 -8.44 -3.46
N ALA A 247 -0.53 -8.81 -4.28
CA ALA A 247 -0.79 -9.45 -5.57
C ALA A 247 -1.47 -10.82 -5.43
N THR A 248 -1.14 -11.59 -4.38
CA THR A 248 -1.79 -12.87 -4.11
C THR A 248 -3.29 -12.70 -3.86
N LEU A 249 -3.67 -11.70 -3.09
CA LEU A 249 -5.08 -11.39 -2.81
C LEU A 249 -5.80 -10.89 -4.06
N ILE A 250 -5.18 -9.95 -4.79
CA ILE A 250 -5.74 -9.31 -5.98
C ILE A 250 -5.96 -10.33 -7.10
N LEU A 251 -4.91 -11.06 -7.45
CA LEU A 251 -4.97 -12.07 -8.52
C LEU A 251 -5.82 -13.28 -8.13
N GLY A 252 -5.84 -13.62 -6.84
CA GLY A 252 -6.72 -14.66 -6.30
C GLY A 252 -8.20 -14.30 -6.46
N ALA A 253 -8.57 -13.06 -6.12
CA ALA A 253 -9.94 -12.57 -6.30
C ALA A 253 -10.34 -12.50 -7.79
N GLU A 254 -9.42 -12.11 -8.67
CA GLU A 254 -9.65 -12.12 -10.12
C GLU A 254 -9.89 -13.54 -10.66
N LEU A 255 -9.13 -14.53 -10.17
CA LEU A 255 -9.33 -15.93 -10.55
C LEU A 255 -10.67 -16.50 -10.05
N GLU A 256 -11.14 -16.09 -8.87
CA GLU A 256 -12.48 -16.47 -8.37
C GLU A 256 -13.57 -15.86 -9.26
N ARG A 257 -13.45 -14.55 -9.59
CA ARG A 257 -14.39 -13.86 -10.47
C ARG A 257 -14.55 -14.55 -11.83
N ARG A 258 -13.42 -14.96 -12.46
CA ARG A 258 -13.45 -15.68 -13.75
C ARG A 258 -14.18 -17.02 -13.63
N ASN A 259 -13.94 -17.77 -12.53
CA ASN A 259 -14.57 -19.06 -12.30
C ASN A 259 -16.09 -18.96 -12.05
N ASP A 260 -16.56 -17.85 -11.47
CA ASP A 260 -17.98 -17.58 -11.20
C ASP A 260 -18.77 -17.17 -12.46
N GLY A 261 -18.13 -17.17 -13.64
CA GLY A 261 -18.77 -16.85 -14.92
C GLY A 261 -19.25 -15.40 -15.05
N ARG A 262 -18.77 -14.48 -14.23
CA ARG A 262 -19.07 -13.06 -14.38
C ARG A 262 -18.32 -12.52 -15.59
N PRO A 263 -19.04 -11.93 -16.57
CA PRO A 263 -18.40 -11.37 -17.77
C PRO A 263 -17.35 -10.34 -17.41
N ALA A 264 -16.39 -10.21 -18.30
CA ALA A 264 -15.35 -9.19 -18.24
C ALA A 264 -15.96 -7.80 -18.39
#